data_ab2dd6968fa275c14d7fb65e5807ae79
#
_entry.id   ab2dd6968fa275c14d7fb65e5807ae79
#
_cell.length_a   1.000
_cell.length_b   1.000
_cell.length_c   1.000
_cell.angle_alpha   90.00
_cell.angle_beta   90.00
_cell.angle_gamma   90.00
#
_symmetry.space_group_name_H-M   'P 1'
#
loop_
_entity.id
_entity.type
_entity.pdbx_description
1 polymer ?
#
loop_
_entity_poly.entity_id
_entity_poly.type
_entity_poly.pdbx_seq_one_letter_code
_entity_poly.pdbx_strand_id
1 'polypeptide(L)'
;MYRPSRLVFVLVSTALLLLPAMAYAQASIAGVVRDGSGAVMPGVTVEAASPALIEKLRSVVTDGSGQFRIVDLRPGTYSVAFTLQGFTTVKREGIELAGSFNATVNVELRVGEVTETVTVTGESPIVDE
;
A
#
# COMPACT_ATOMS: atom_id res chain seq x y z
N MET A 1 13.44 42.07 40.63
CA MET A 1 14.31 42.30 39.52
C MET A 1 13.85 41.51 38.29
N TYR A 2 13.81 42.15 37.16
CA TYR A 2 13.26 41.57 35.96
C TYR A 2 14.26 40.65 35.30
N ARG A 3 13.78 39.47 34.83
CA ARG A 3 14.64 38.48 34.17
C ARG A 3 14.06 38.09 32.84
N PRO A 4 14.45 38.75 31.79
CA PRO A 4 13.83 38.47 30.47
C PRO A 4 14.22 37.10 29.89
N SER A 5 15.32 36.51 30.38
CA SER A 5 15.78 35.25 29.80
C SER A 5 14.75 34.12 29.96
N ARG A 6 13.99 34.14 31.06
CA ARG A 6 12.98 33.08 31.26
C ARG A 6 11.82 33.19 30.29
N LEU A 7 11.41 34.43 30.01
CA LEU A 7 10.35 34.66 29.04
C LEU A 7 10.78 34.25 27.66
N VAL A 8 12.03 34.53 27.30
CA VAL A 8 12.55 34.15 25.99
C VAL A 8 12.55 32.64 25.85
N PHE A 9 12.95 31.91 26.90
CA PHE A 9 12.96 30.45 26.87
C PHE A 9 11.57 29.89 26.67
N VAL A 10 10.59 30.41 27.37
CA VAL A 10 9.23 29.92 27.25
C VAL A 10 8.68 30.15 25.84
N LEU A 11 8.98 31.32 25.28
CA LEU A 11 8.51 31.65 23.92
C LEU A 11 9.12 30.73 22.87
N VAL A 12 10.42 30.45 22.99
CA VAL A 12 11.10 29.56 22.07
C VAL A 12 10.55 28.14 22.17
N SER A 13 10.34 27.69 23.40
CA SER A 13 9.79 26.35 23.62
C SER A 13 8.38 26.21 23.05
N THR A 14 7.56 27.23 23.24
CA THR A 14 6.19 27.22 22.69
C THR A 14 6.21 27.23 21.18
N ALA A 15 7.12 27.99 20.57
CA ALA A 15 7.23 28.02 19.12
C ALA A 15 7.61 26.66 18.56
N LEU A 16 8.51 25.94 19.24
CA LEU A 16 8.89 24.61 18.80
C LEU A 16 7.73 23.63 18.87
N LEU A 17 6.88 23.77 19.89
CA LEU A 17 5.71 22.89 20.01
C LEU A 17 4.64 23.21 18.99
N LEU A 18 4.61 24.42 18.47
CA LEU A 18 3.62 24.84 17.49
C LEU A 18 4.05 24.57 16.05
N LEU A 19 5.30 24.17 15.83
CA LEU A 19 5.74 23.82 14.49
C LEU A 19 5.01 22.56 14.02
N PRO A 20 4.43 22.59 12.82
CA PRO A 20 3.77 21.39 12.32
C PRO A 20 4.80 20.30 12.13
N ALA A 21 4.45 19.11 12.55
CA ALA A 21 5.28 17.96 12.29
C ALA A 21 5.31 17.73 10.79
N MET A 22 6.53 17.57 10.26
CA MET A 22 6.68 17.25 8.85
C MET A 22 6.32 15.79 8.68
N ALA A 23 5.04 15.54 8.52
CA ALA A 23 4.57 14.18 8.29
C ALA A 23 4.45 13.97 6.80
N TYR A 24 5.12 12.95 6.30
CA TYR A 24 4.93 12.55 4.91
C TYR A 24 3.62 11.80 4.82
N ALA A 25 2.87 12.07 3.76
CA ALA A 25 1.68 11.29 3.48
C ALA A 25 2.12 9.87 3.17
N GLN A 26 1.52 8.91 3.85
CA GLN A 26 1.85 7.51 3.68
C GLN A 26 0.60 6.76 3.30
N ALA A 27 0.70 5.95 2.28
CA ALA A 27 -0.39 5.15 1.80
C ALA A 27 -0.11 3.68 2.10
N SER A 28 -1.11 2.86 1.96
CA SER A 28 -0.96 1.43 2.15
C SER A 28 -1.83 0.68 1.16
N ILE A 29 -1.46 -0.57 0.91
CA ILE A 29 -2.25 -1.49 0.11
C ILE A 29 -2.47 -2.72 0.98
N ALA A 30 -3.71 -3.14 1.12
CA ALA A 30 -4.03 -4.30 1.94
C ALA A 30 -5.14 -5.09 1.28
N GLY A 31 -5.29 -6.35 1.68
CA GLY A 31 -6.36 -7.15 1.15
C GLY A 31 -6.26 -8.59 1.59
N VAL A 32 -7.05 -9.43 0.95
CA VAL A 32 -7.13 -10.85 1.24
C VAL A 32 -6.99 -11.60 -0.08
N VAL A 33 -6.22 -12.68 -0.05
CA VAL A 33 -6.06 -13.57 -1.20
C VAL A 33 -6.83 -14.85 -0.91
N ARG A 34 -7.65 -15.27 -1.87
CA ARG A 34 -8.46 -16.49 -1.75
C ARG A 34 -8.27 -17.34 -2.99
N ASP A 35 -8.59 -18.61 -2.87
CA ASP A 35 -8.58 -19.49 -4.04
C ASP A 35 -9.99 -19.52 -4.67
N GLY A 36 -10.15 -20.34 -5.70
CA GLY A 36 -11.41 -20.41 -6.41
C GLY A 36 -12.57 -20.94 -5.59
N SER A 37 -12.29 -21.58 -4.47
CA SER A 37 -13.35 -22.07 -3.59
C SER A 37 -13.73 -21.05 -2.52
N GLY A 38 -13.03 -19.93 -2.46
CA GLY A 38 -13.26 -18.91 -1.45
C GLY A 38 -12.41 -19.08 -0.21
N ALA A 39 -11.57 -20.08 -0.16
CA ALA A 39 -10.70 -20.30 0.99
C ALA A 39 -9.55 -19.30 0.96
N VAL A 40 -9.17 -18.82 2.14
CA VAL A 40 -8.04 -17.88 2.23
C VAL A 40 -6.74 -18.60 1.92
N MET A 41 -5.77 -17.87 1.39
CA MET A 41 -4.52 -18.44 0.93
C MET A 41 -3.34 -17.84 1.66
N PRO A 42 -2.78 -18.53 2.65
CA PRO A 42 -1.53 -18.06 3.26
C PRO A 42 -0.35 -18.38 2.35
N GLY A 43 0.75 -17.67 2.57
CA GLY A 43 1.99 -17.96 1.87
C GLY A 43 2.10 -17.39 0.48
N VAL A 44 1.18 -16.55 0.07
CA VAL A 44 1.22 -15.90 -1.25
C VAL A 44 2.18 -14.73 -1.20
N THR A 45 3.08 -14.65 -2.16
CA THR A 45 3.99 -13.51 -2.28
C THR A 45 3.26 -12.38 -2.97
N VAL A 46 3.26 -11.21 -2.33
CA VAL A 46 2.60 -10.01 -2.84
C VAL A 46 3.68 -8.97 -3.05
N GLU A 47 3.87 -8.54 -4.30
CA GLU A 47 4.92 -7.60 -4.65
C GLU A 47 4.30 -6.34 -5.22
N ALA A 48 4.58 -5.22 -4.57
CA ALA A 48 4.16 -3.90 -5.06
C ALA A 48 5.34 -3.24 -5.75
N ALA A 49 5.11 -2.74 -6.93
CA ALA A 49 6.13 -2.07 -7.72
C ALA A 49 5.65 -0.70 -8.14
N SER A 50 6.55 0.27 -8.11
CA SER A 50 6.21 1.64 -8.51
C SER A 50 7.47 2.45 -8.67
N PRO A 51 7.53 3.36 -9.68
CA PRO A 51 8.63 4.32 -9.73
C PRO A 51 8.70 5.24 -8.53
N ALA A 52 7.60 5.37 -7.76
CA ALA A 52 7.59 6.21 -6.57
C ALA A 52 8.39 5.61 -5.43
N LEU A 53 8.65 4.30 -5.46
CA LEU A 53 9.44 3.65 -4.42
C LEU A 53 10.92 3.79 -4.70
N ILE A 54 11.69 4.10 -3.66
CA ILE A 54 13.14 4.19 -3.81
C ILE A 54 13.70 2.84 -4.19
N GLU A 55 13.22 1.79 -3.56
CA GLU A 55 13.67 0.43 -3.83
C GLU A 55 12.96 -0.18 -5.04
N LYS A 56 11.99 0.50 -5.61
CA LYS A 56 11.21 0.10 -6.79
C LYS A 56 10.29 -1.08 -6.57
N LEU A 57 10.50 -1.84 -5.52
CA LEU A 57 9.74 -3.05 -5.25
C LEU A 57 9.59 -3.24 -3.76
N ARG A 58 8.41 -3.60 -3.31
CA ARG A 58 8.16 -3.92 -1.91
C ARG A 58 7.40 -5.25 -1.86
N SER A 59 7.84 -6.16 -1.03
CA SER A 59 7.30 -7.52 -1.03
C SER A 59 6.84 -7.92 0.36
N VAL A 60 5.69 -8.59 0.44
CA VAL A 60 5.18 -9.18 1.68
C VAL A 60 4.59 -10.53 1.34
N VAL A 61 4.24 -11.30 2.37
CA VAL A 61 3.64 -12.63 2.20
C VAL A 61 2.35 -12.65 3.00
N THR A 62 1.31 -13.30 2.46
CA THR A 62 0.03 -13.37 3.17
C THR A 62 0.17 -14.22 4.42
N ASP A 63 -0.57 -13.85 5.46
CA ASP A 63 -0.56 -14.54 6.74
C ASP A 63 -1.53 -15.73 6.73
N GLY A 64 -1.71 -16.34 7.90
CA GLY A 64 -2.56 -17.51 8.02
C GLY A 64 -4.02 -17.27 7.66
N SER A 65 -4.45 -16.02 7.64
CA SER A 65 -5.80 -15.64 7.22
C SER A 65 -5.84 -15.19 5.76
N GLY A 66 -4.77 -15.35 5.03
CA GLY A 66 -4.70 -14.89 3.65
C GLY A 66 -4.60 -13.39 3.50
N GLN A 67 -4.32 -12.68 4.58
CA GLN A 67 -4.27 -11.22 4.56
C GLN A 67 -2.87 -10.72 4.31
N PHE A 68 -2.78 -9.62 3.60
CA PHE A 68 -1.50 -8.95 3.39
C PHE A 68 -1.69 -7.46 3.63
N ARG A 69 -0.59 -6.81 3.94
CA ARG A 69 -0.60 -5.36 4.13
C ARG A 69 0.77 -4.81 3.78
N ILE A 70 0.80 -3.86 2.87
CA ILE A 70 2.02 -3.15 2.49
C ILE A 70 1.84 -1.71 2.93
N VAL A 71 2.69 -1.27 3.86
CA VAL A 71 2.54 0.03 4.50
C VAL A 71 3.68 0.95 4.10
N ASP A 72 3.55 2.20 4.49
CA ASP A 72 4.60 3.22 4.29
C ASP A 72 4.92 3.40 2.82
N LEU A 73 3.88 3.45 1.99
CA LEU A 73 4.04 3.65 0.56
C LEU A 73 3.90 5.12 0.24
N ARG A 74 4.73 5.59 -0.67
CA ARG A 74 4.63 6.95 -1.16
C ARG A 74 3.49 7.05 -2.16
N PRO A 75 2.85 8.22 -2.26
CA PRO A 75 1.84 8.40 -3.30
C PRO A 75 2.43 8.14 -4.68
N GLY A 76 1.65 7.52 -5.51
CA GLY A 76 2.10 7.19 -6.86
C GLY A 76 1.23 6.10 -7.45
N THR A 77 1.63 5.63 -8.63
CA THR A 77 0.92 4.57 -9.33
C THR A 77 1.66 3.26 -9.09
N TYR A 78 0.91 2.25 -8.71
CA TYR A 78 1.47 0.98 -8.29
C TYR A 78 0.90 -0.17 -9.10
N SER A 79 1.72 -1.21 -9.26
CA SER A 79 1.25 -2.52 -9.69
C SER A 79 1.56 -3.51 -8.58
N VAL A 80 0.68 -4.48 -8.41
CA VAL A 80 0.83 -5.50 -7.36
C VAL A 80 0.67 -6.86 -8.00
N ALA A 81 1.65 -7.73 -7.79
CA ALA A 81 1.64 -9.08 -8.31
C ALA A 81 1.47 -10.07 -7.18
N PHE A 82 0.63 -11.06 -7.40
CA PHE A 82 0.32 -12.11 -6.43
C PHE A 82 0.78 -13.44 -7.00
N THR A 83 1.72 -14.07 -6.33
CA THR A 83 2.38 -15.27 -6.86
C THR A 83 2.39 -16.38 -5.80
N LEU A 84 2.01 -17.57 -6.24
CA LEU A 84 2.18 -18.77 -5.44
C LEU A 84 2.44 -19.90 -6.42
N GLN A 85 3.42 -20.75 -6.11
CA GLN A 85 3.79 -21.83 -7.01
C GLN A 85 2.60 -22.73 -7.27
N GLY A 86 2.37 -23.06 -8.53
CA GLY A 86 1.24 -23.88 -8.92
C GLY A 86 -0.03 -23.11 -9.20
N PHE A 87 -0.01 -21.79 -8.99
CA PHE A 87 -1.17 -20.95 -9.23
C PHE A 87 -0.88 -19.92 -10.30
N THR A 88 -1.91 -19.48 -10.97
CA THR A 88 -1.79 -18.41 -11.96
C THR A 88 -1.42 -17.12 -11.25
N THR A 89 -0.35 -16.47 -11.70
CA THR A 89 0.06 -15.19 -11.14
C THR A 89 -0.94 -14.12 -11.57
N VAL A 90 -1.43 -13.35 -10.62
CA VAL A 90 -2.36 -12.26 -10.90
C VAL A 90 -1.63 -10.96 -10.66
N LYS A 91 -1.75 -10.03 -11.62
CA LYS A 91 -1.12 -8.74 -11.54
C LYS A 91 -2.19 -7.66 -11.64
N ARG A 92 -2.21 -6.76 -10.68
CA ARG A 92 -3.12 -5.63 -10.68
C ARG A 92 -2.32 -4.37 -10.96
N GLU A 93 -2.65 -3.70 -12.05
CA GLU A 93 -1.92 -2.51 -12.47
C GLU A 93 -2.81 -1.29 -12.39
N GLY A 94 -2.20 -0.11 -12.34
CA GLY A 94 -2.94 1.14 -12.34
C GLY A 94 -3.53 1.51 -11.00
N ILE A 95 -2.97 1.00 -9.91
CA ILE A 95 -3.45 1.34 -8.58
C ILE A 95 -2.85 2.69 -8.19
N GLU A 96 -3.70 3.70 -8.06
CA GLU A 96 -3.23 5.04 -7.73
C GLU A 96 -3.41 5.31 -6.26
N LEU A 97 -2.31 5.60 -5.60
CA LEU A 97 -2.31 5.96 -4.20
C LEU A 97 -2.05 7.45 -4.08
N ALA A 98 -2.98 8.16 -3.47
CA ALA A 98 -2.88 9.60 -3.29
C ALA A 98 -2.91 9.90 -1.81
N GLY A 99 -1.97 10.71 -1.34
CA GLY A 99 -1.92 11.12 0.04
C GLY A 99 -1.80 9.93 0.99
N SER A 100 -2.65 9.86 1.99
CA SER A 100 -2.65 8.80 2.97
C SER A 100 -3.72 7.75 2.67
N PHE A 101 -4.00 7.52 1.41
CA PHE A 101 -5.04 6.60 0.98
C PHE A 101 -4.67 5.15 1.29
N ASN A 102 -5.64 4.39 1.74
CA ASN A 102 -5.46 2.96 1.97
C ASN A 102 -6.26 2.20 0.91
N ALA A 103 -5.54 1.58 -0.01
CA ALA A 103 -6.19 0.83 -1.08
C ALA A 103 -6.48 -0.59 -0.63
N THR A 104 -7.63 -1.10 -0.98
CA THR A 104 -8.00 -2.49 -0.70
C THR A 104 -7.98 -3.25 -2.00
N VAL A 105 -7.19 -4.31 -2.05
CA VAL A 105 -7.05 -5.16 -3.23
C VAL A 105 -7.26 -6.60 -2.81
N ASN A 106 -8.40 -7.16 -3.17
CA ASN A 106 -8.71 -8.56 -2.90
C ASN A 106 -8.57 -9.34 -4.19
N VAL A 107 -8.00 -10.52 -4.10
CA VAL A 107 -7.63 -11.29 -5.27
C VAL A 107 -8.01 -12.74 -5.09
N GLU A 108 -8.41 -13.36 -6.18
CA GLU A 108 -8.63 -14.80 -6.25
C GLU A 108 -7.56 -15.42 -7.13
N LEU A 109 -6.85 -16.42 -6.62
CA LEU A 109 -5.85 -17.15 -7.38
C LEU A 109 -6.42 -18.48 -7.82
N ARG A 110 -6.10 -18.87 -9.03
CA ARG A 110 -6.54 -20.14 -9.60
C ARG A 110 -5.35 -21.01 -9.91
N VAL A 111 -5.57 -22.30 -9.89
CA VAL A 111 -4.51 -23.26 -10.22
C VAL A 111 -4.13 -23.05 -11.68
N GLY A 112 -2.82 -23.05 -11.93
CA GLY A 112 -2.29 -22.84 -13.26
C GLY A 112 -0.94 -22.17 -13.18
N GLU A 113 -0.28 -21.99 -14.32
CA GLU A 113 1.02 -21.37 -14.34
C GLU A 113 1.13 -20.25 -15.35
N VAL A 114 -0.01 -19.64 -15.70
CA VAL A 114 0.00 -18.48 -16.58
C VAL A 114 -0.09 -17.21 -15.74
N THR A 115 0.24 -16.09 -16.35
CA THR A 115 0.14 -14.81 -15.72
C THR A 115 -1.08 -14.09 -16.24
N GLU A 116 -1.90 -13.57 -15.33
CA GLU A 116 -3.08 -12.83 -15.66
C GLU A 116 -2.91 -11.41 -15.19
N THR A 117 -3.16 -10.45 -16.06
CA THR A 117 -2.99 -9.03 -15.73
C THR A 117 -4.36 -8.36 -15.77
N VAL A 118 -4.66 -7.64 -14.70
CA VAL A 118 -5.86 -6.83 -14.64
C VAL A 118 -5.44 -5.40 -14.41
N THR A 119 -5.84 -4.52 -15.32
CA THR A 119 -5.51 -3.11 -15.22
C THR A 119 -6.64 -2.39 -14.50
N VAL A 120 -6.29 -1.68 -13.44
CA VAL A 120 -7.23 -0.86 -12.72
C VAL A 120 -7.16 0.53 -13.30
N THR A 121 -8.26 1.03 -13.83
CA THR A 121 -8.27 2.40 -14.32
C THR A 121 -8.78 3.31 -13.23
N GLY A 122 -8.29 4.53 -13.22
CA GLY A 122 -8.72 5.51 -12.23
C GLY A 122 -10.13 5.98 -12.44
N GLU A 123 -10.75 5.63 -13.53
CA GLU A 123 -12.10 6.02 -13.81
C GLU A 123 -13.05 4.89 -13.52
N SER A 124 -14.27 5.24 -13.33
CA SER A 124 -15.27 4.23 -13.15
C SER A 124 -15.24 3.25 -14.28
N PRO A 125 -15.26 2.00 -14.00
CA PRO A 125 -15.26 1.03 -15.06
C PRO A 125 -16.52 1.21 -15.85
N ILE A 126 -16.35 1.38 -17.10
CA ILE A 126 -17.41 1.38 -17.97
C ILE A 126 -17.60 0.00 -18.37
N VAL A 127 -18.62 -0.47 -17.96
CA VAL A 127 -18.86 -1.76 -18.32
C VAL A 127 -19.33 -1.84 -19.69
N ASP A 128 -18.80 -2.12 -20.43
CA ASP A 128 -19.25 -2.24 -21.61
C ASP A 128 -19.34 -3.43 -22.01
N GLU A 129 -19.65 -3.70 -22.11
CA GLU A 129 -19.77 -4.53 -22.52
C GLU A 129 -20.12 -5.00 -22.84
#